data_4e958f8be4915b4ef937f429d2cb93b6
#
_entry.id   4e958f8be4915b4ef937f429d2cb93b6
#
_cell.length_a   1.000
_cell.length_b   1.000
_cell.length_c   1.000
_cell.angle_alpha   90.00
_cell.angle_beta   90.00
_cell.angle_gamma   90.00
#
_symmetry.space_group_name_H-M   'P 1'
#
loop_
_entity.id
_entity.type
_entity.pdbx_description
1 polymer ?
#
loop_
_entity_poly.entity_id
_entity_poly.type
_entity_poly.pdbx_seq_one_letter_code
_entity_poly.pdbx_strand_id
1 'polypeptide(L)'
;MKPMKIVSLARDVKRPTTKEWIKAVFDDFIELHGDRYYADDKALVGGIATLNGTPVTVIGMEKGHTLQENLKTNFGQVHPEGYRKSARLMKQAEKFNRPVVTFINTAGAFCGATAEERGIGEAIADNLRIMSHLKVPIIAILCGEGGSGGALGLAVANEVWMMEYAMYSILSPEGFASILWKDGSKAAQAAELMKFTCHDLLDQKIVDRVIFEKKKTNEQIASELRV
;
A
#
# COMPACT_ATOMS: atom_id res chain seq x y z
N MET A 1 17.96 13.29 -2.16
CA MET A 1 17.13 14.10 -1.20
C MET A 1 17.39 13.56 0.20
N LYS A 2 17.31 14.38 1.27
CA LYS A 2 17.46 13.85 2.66
C LYS A 2 16.31 12.88 2.97
N PRO A 3 16.55 11.70 3.60
CA PRO A 3 15.52 10.69 3.87
C PRO A 3 14.32 11.22 4.66
N MET A 4 14.53 12.07 5.67
CA MET A 4 13.44 12.67 6.43
C MET A 4 12.52 13.56 5.58
N LYS A 5 13.03 14.17 4.50
CA LYS A 5 12.18 14.90 3.53
C LYS A 5 11.30 13.94 2.73
N ILE A 6 11.81 12.75 2.39
CA ILE A 6 10.98 11.69 1.76
C ILE A 6 9.83 11.29 2.68
N VAL A 7 10.10 11.08 3.98
CA VAL A 7 9.05 10.80 4.97
C VAL A 7 7.95 11.86 4.95
N SER A 8 8.34 13.15 4.96
CA SER A 8 7.39 14.25 4.92
C SER A 8 6.55 14.26 3.62
N LEU A 9 7.17 13.93 2.49
CA LEU A 9 6.49 13.85 1.19
C LEU A 9 5.57 12.62 1.10
N ALA A 10 6.01 11.47 1.60
CA ALA A 10 5.20 10.24 1.65
C ALA A 10 3.92 10.43 2.49
N ARG A 11 4.00 11.27 3.52
CA ARG A 11 2.90 11.61 4.44
C ARG A 11 2.06 12.81 4.00
N ASP A 12 2.40 13.47 2.89
CA ASP A 12 1.69 14.66 2.44
C ASP A 12 0.23 14.30 2.09
N VAL A 13 -0.71 14.96 2.75
CA VAL A 13 -2.15 14.78 2.53
C VAL A 13 -2.61 15.15 1.11
N LYS A 14 -1.77 15.84 0.36
CA LYS A 14 -2.03 16.20 -1.05
C LYS A 14 -1.64 15.10 -2.03
N ARG A 15 -0.99 14.01 -1.58
CA ARG A 15 -0.71 12.87 -2.45
C ARG A 15 -2.02 12.24 -2.91
N PRO A 16 -2.10 11.81 -4.18
CA PRO A 16 -3.30 11.16 -4.67
C PRO A 16 -3.67 9.94 -3.82
N THR A 17 -4.95 9.81 -3.54
CA THR A 17 -5.52 8.64 -2.85
C THR A 17 -5.53 7.43 -3.77
N THR A 18 -5.77 6.25 -3.22
CA THR A 18 -5.92 5.04 -4.05
C THR A 18 -7.08 5.17 -5.04
N LYS A 19 -8.21 5.76 -4.63
CA LYS A 19 -9.35 5.99 -5.54
C LYS A 19 -9.00 6.92 -6.68
N GLU A 20 -8.19 7.94 -6.43
CA GLU A 20 -7.71 8.85 -7.48
C GLU A 20 -6.75 8.15 -8.44
N TRP A 21 -5.84 7.31 -7.93
CA TRP A 21 -4.99 6.48 -8.79
C TRP A 21 -5.81 5.49 -9.61
N ILE A 22 -6.79 4.81 -9.01
CA ILE A 22 -7.69 3.91 -9.74
C ILE A 22 -8.38 4.64 -10.88
N LYS A 23 -8.94 5.83 -10.61
CA LYS A 23 -9.63 6.64 -11.62
C LYS A 23 -8.70 7.13 -12.74
N ALA A 24 -7.42 7.40 -12.43
CA ALA A 24 -6.45 7.90 -13.40
C ALA A 24 -5.82 6.80 -14.26
N VAL A 25 -5.66 5.60 -13.70
CA VAL A 25 -4.92 4.49 -14.32
C VAL A 25 -5.84 3.48 -15.01
N PHE A 26 -7.05 3.26 -14.49
CA PHE A 26 -7.95 2.19 -14.96
C PHE A 26 -9.24 2.75 -15.51
N ASP A 27 -9.90 1.93 -16.34
CA ASP A 27 -11.22 2.18 -16.86
C ASP A 27 -12.23 1.23 -16.20
N ASP A 28 -13.53 1.59 -16.15
CA ASP A 28 -14.66 0.74 -15.72
C ASP A 28 -14.50 0.09 -14.32
N PHE A 29 -14.01 0.84 -13.35
CA PHE A 29 -13.83 0.30 -12.02
C PHE A 29 -15.15 0.01 -11.30
N ILE A 30 -15.33 -1.23 -10.88
CA ILE A 30 -16.47 -1.72 -10.09
C ILE A 30 -15.94 -2.11 -8.70
N GLU A 31 -16.25 -1.29 -7.68
CA GLU A 31 -15.83 -1.55 -6.29
C GLU A 31 -16.64 -2.72 -5.70
N LEU A 32 -15.94 -3.64 -5.04
CA LEU A 32 -16.49 -4.80 -4.36
C LEU A 32 -16.24 -4.70 -2.85
N HIS A 33 -17.28 -4.92 -2.06
CA HIS A 33 -17.29 -4.68 -0.63
C HIS A 33 -17.35 -5.95 0.21
N GLY A 34 -16.87 -5.85 1.46
CA GLY A 34 -17.00 -6.85 2.52
C GLY A 34 -16.09 -8.06 2.40
N ASP A 35 -15.78 -8.64 3.55
CA ASP A 35 -14.91 -9.83 3.67
C ASP A 35 -15.66 -11.17 3.61
N ARG A 36 -16.99 -11.15 3.64
CA ARG A 36 -17.88 -12.33 3.74
C ARG A 36 -17.77 -13.06 5.08
N TYR A 37 -17.24 -12.40 6.10
CA TYR A 37 -17.08 -12.96 7.43
C TYR A 37 -17.57 -12.03 8.54
N TYR A 38 -17.13 -10.76 8.54
CA TYR A 38 -17.47 -9.79 9.58
C TYR A 38 -18.05 -8.49 9.03
N ALA A 39 -17.26 -7.75 8.22
CA ALA A 39 -17.67 -6.42 7.75
C ALA A 39 -16.95 -6.00 6.47
N ASP A 40 -17.21 -4.76 6.04
CA ASP A 40 -16.37 -4.04 5.08
C ASP A 40 -15.40 -3.11 5.81
N ASP A 41 -14.22 -2.89 5.22
CA ASP A 41 -13.24 -1.94 5.70
C ASP A 41 -13.02 -0.82 4.66
N LYS A 42 -13.29 0.42 5.07
CA LYS A 42 -13.12 1.61 4.23
C LYS A 42 -11.65 2.00 4.03
N ALA A 43 -10.75 1.49 4.88
CA ALA A 43 -9.31 1.66 4.72
C ALA A 43 -8.74 0.82 3.55
N LEU A 44 -9.55 -0.08 2.98
CA LEU A 44 -9.16 -0.87 1.83
C LEU A 44 -10.23 -0.82 0.74
N VAL A 45 -9.84 -0.31 -0.42
CA VAL A 45 -10.64 -0.30 -1.65
C VAL A 45 -10.23 -1.48 -2.50
N GLY A 46 -11.17 -2.12 -3.17
CA GLY A 46 -10.83 -3.20 -4.09
C GLY A 46 -11.99 -3.56 -5.01
N GLY A 47 -11.66 -4.02 -6.19
CA GLY A 47 -12.65 -4.31 -7.20
C GLY A 47 -12.07 -4.82 -8.51
N ILE A 48 -12.87 -4.76 -9.55
CA ILE A 48 -12.52 -5.15 -10.91
C ILE A 48 -12.48 -3.89 -11.77
N ALA A 49 -11.47 -3.80 -12.61
CA ALA A 49 -11.30 -2.69 -13.55
C ALA A 49 -10.81 -3.21 -14.91
N THR A 50 -10.66 -2.30 -15.85
CA THR A 50 -10.06 -2.59 -17.15
C THR A 50 -8.77 -1.78 -17.31
N LEU A 51 -7.68 -2.42 -17.73
CA LEU A 51 -6.42 -1.77 -18.09
C LEU A 51 -6.10 -2.10 -19.53
N ASN A 52 -6.12 -1.10 -20.41
CA ASN A 52 -5.88 -1.27 -21.85
C ASN A 52 -6.71 -2.43 -22.45
N GLY A 53 -8.00 -2.53 -22.10
CA GLY A 53 -8.90 -3.57 -22.55
C GLY A 53 -8.78 -4.92 -21.83
N THR A 54 -7.81 -5.08 -20.94
CA THR A 54 -7.61 -6.31 -20.14
C THR A 54 -8.29 -6.18 -18.78
N PRO A 55 -9.19 -7.11 -18.37
CA PRO A 55 -9.75 -7.12 -17.03
C PRO A 55 -8.70 -7.39 -15.97
N VAL A 56 -8.65 -6.57 -14.94
CA VAL A 56 -7.71 -6.67 -13.82
C VAL A 56 -8.44 -6.58 -12.48
N THR A 57 -7.85 -7.11 -11.43
CA THR A 57 -8.29 -6.88 -10.07
C THR A 57 -7.41 -5.81 -9.43
N VAL A 58 -8.02 -4.75 -8.92
CA VAL A 58 -7.29 -3.64 -8.27
C VAL A 58 -7.66 -3.62 -6.80
N ILE A 59 -6.65 -3.49 -5.95
CA ILE A 59 -6.80 -3.45 -4.49
C ILE A 59 -5.88 -2.35 -3.96
N GLY A 60 -6.31 -1.58 -2.97
CA GLY A 60 -5.39 -0.60 -2.41
C GLY A 60 -5.84 -0.01 -1.08
N MET A 61 -4.87 0.51 -0.36
CA MET A 61 -5.05 1.15 0.94
C MET A 61 -5.46 2.60 0.72
N GLU A 62 -6.57 3.01 1.33
CA GLU A 62 -7.17 4.32 1.12
C GLU A 62 -6.86 5.27 2.27
N LYS A 63 -6.36 6.45 1.92
CA LYS A 63 -6.28 7.61 2.81
C LYS A 63 -7.12 8.75 2.25
N GLY A 64 -7.57 9.66 3.11
CA GLY A 64 -8.26 10.87 2.67
C GLY A 64 -7.37 12.10 2.65
N HIS A 65 -7.87 13.19 2.08
CA HIS A 65 -7.23 14.52 2.09
C HIS A 65 -7.61 15.35 3.32
N THR A 66 -8.75 15.04 3.95
CA THR A 66 -9.26 15.73 5.12
C THR A 66 -9.22 14.84 6.36
N LEU A 67 -9.25 15.46 7.54
CA LEU A 67 -9.34 14.73 8.80
C LEU A 67 -10.56 13.79 8.83
N GLN A 68 -11.71 14.26 8.35
CA GLN A 68 -12.95 13.49 8.35
C GLN A 68 -12.86 12.25 7.44
N GLU A 69 -12.24 12.39 6.27
CA GLU A 69 -11.98 11.27 5.37
C GLU A 69 -10.99 10.27 5.98
N ASN A 70 -9.91 10.77 6.57
CA ASN A 70 -8.91 9.93 7.24
C ASN A 70 -9.49 9.17 8.45
N LEU A 71 -10.39 9.80 9.21
CA LEU A 71 -11.09 9.11 10.30
C LEU A 71 -11.99 7.96 9.77
N LYS A 72 -12.59 8.12 8.58
CA LYS A 72 -13.40 7.07 7.94
C LYS A 72 -12.57 5.91 7.41
N THR A 73 -11.34 6.18 6.99
CA THR A 73 -10.41 5.20 6.39
C THR A 73 -9.31 4.78 7.37
N ASN A 74 -9.44 5.09 8.66
CA ASN A 74 -8.44 4.82 9.70
C ASN A 74 -7.01 5.25 9.28
N PHE A 75 -6.88 6.37 8.57
CA PHE A 75 -5.58 6.84 8.03
C PHE A 75 -4.86 5.80 7.16
N GLY A 76 -5.60 4.97 6.45
CA GLY A 76 -5.06 3.88 5.65
C GLY A 76 -4.61 2.66 6.46
N GLN A 77 -4.92 2.63 7.76
CA GLN A 77 -4.62 1.48 8.62
C GLN A 77 -5.73 0.43 8.49
N VAL A 78 -5.42 -0.62 7.78
CA VAL A 78 -6.39 -1.67 7.41
C VAL A 78 -6.68 -2.59 8.59
N HIS A 79 -7.97 -2.87 8.82
CA HIS A 79 -8.46 -3.83 9.79
C HIS A 79 -8.38 -5.28 9.26
N PRO A 80 -8.58 -6.32 10.11
CA PRO A 80 -8.58 -7.72 9.67
C PRO A 80 -9.53 -8.00 8.50
N GLU A 81 -10.73 -7.42 8.53
CA GLU A 81 -11.73 -7.54 7.47
C GLU A 81 -11.29 -6.94 6.14
N GLY A 82 -10.44 -5.90 6.16
CA GLY A 82 -9.84 -5.36 4.93
C GLY A 82 -8.86 -6.37 4.30
N TYR A 83 -7.96 -6.95 5.09
CA TYR A 83 -7.05 -8.00 4.58
C TYR A 83 -7.81 -9.24 4.12
N ARG A 84 -8.87 -9.67 4.81
CA ARG A 84 -9.71 -10.77 4.34
C ARG A 84 -10.48 -10.42 3.06
N LYS A 85 -10.93 -9.16 2.90
CA LYS A 85 -11.48 -8.67 1.64
C LYS A 85 -10.48 -8.76 0.51
N SER A 86 -9.23 -8.31 0.71
CA SER A 86 -8.18 -8.43 -0.30
C SER A 86 -7.89 -9.88 -0.65
N ALA A 87 -7.77 -10.77 0.34
CA ALA A 87 -7.62 -12.22 0.13
C ALA A 87 -8.73 -12.81 -0.74
N ARG A 88 -9.98 -12.44 -0.48
CA ARG A 88 -11.14 -12.85 -1.26
C ARG A 88 -11.04 -12.37 -2.72
N LEU A 89 -10.66 -11.12 -2.92
CA LEU A 89 -10.52 -10.53 -4.27
C LEU A 89 -9.37 -11.17 -5.05
N MET A 90 -8.24 -11.48 -4.40
CA MET A 90 -7.11 -12.16 -5.01
C MET A 90 -7.46 -13.59 -5.43
N LYS A 91 -8.14 -14.36 -4.57
CA LYS A 91 -8.66 -15.69 -4.92
C LYS A 91 -9.65 -15.63 -6.11
N GLN A 92 -10.50 -14.60 -6.16
CA GLN A 92 -11.39 -14.39 -7.29
C GLN A 92 -10.60 -14.01 -8.56
N ALA A 93 -9.54 -13.19 -8.43
CA ALA A 93 -8.67 -12.85 -9.54
C ALA A 93 -8.05 -14.11 -10.18
N GLU A 94 -7.49 -14.98 -9.36
CA GLU A 94 -6.94 -16.26 -9.83
C GLU A 94 -7.99 -17.12 -10.54
N LYS A 95 -9.18 -17.28 -9.93
CA LYS A 95 -10.28 -18.07 -10.51
C LYS A 95 -10.67 -17.60 -11.91
N PHE A 96 -10.62 -16.30 -12.18
CA PHE A 96 -10.99 -15.70 -13.46
C PHE A 96 -9.78 -15.25 -14.30
N ASN A 97 -8.59 -15.69 -13.92
CA ASN A 97 -7.32 -15.41 -14.62
C ASN A 97 -7.08 -13.89 -14.86
N ARG A 98 -7.36 -13.06 -13.85
CA ARG A 98 -7.12 -11.62 -13.90
C ARG A 98 -5.82 -11.27 -13.17
N PRO A 99 -4.91 -10.48 -13.76
CA PRO A 99 -3.80 -9.88 -13.05
C PRO A 99 -4.29 -9.05 -11.84
N VAL A 100 -3.43 -8.92 -10.85
CA VAL A 100 -3.71 -8.14 -9.63
C VAL A 100 -2.77 -6.94 -9.57
N VAL A 101 -3.31 -5.76 -9.32
CA VAL A 101 -2.53 -4.55 -9.03
C VAL A 101 -2.88 -4.07 -7.64
N THR A 102 -1.85 -3.86 -6.80
CA THR A 102 -2.05 -3.34 -5.45
C THR A 102 -1.45 -1.96 -5.28
N PHE A 103 -2.16 -1.04 -4.59
CA PHE A 103 -1.68 0.28 -4.20
C PHE A 103 -1.47 0.32 -2.68
N ILE A 104 -0.28 0.70 -2.24
CA ILE A 104 0.12 0.65 -0.84
C ILE A 104 0.40 2.06 -0.33
N ASN A 105 -0.40 2.49 0.65
CA ASN A 105 -0.21 3.74 1.37
C ASN A 105 -0.74 3.62 2.80
N THR A 106 0.08 3.10 3.70
CA THR A 106 -0.26 2.89 5.11
C THR A 106 0.94 3.08 6.02
N ALA A 107 0.73 3.66 7.19
CA ALA A 107 1.73 3.66 8.27
C ALA A 107 1.89 2.28 8.93
N GLY A 108 0.93 1.37 8.72
CA GLY A 108 0.87 0.02 9.28
C GLY A 108 -0.55 -0.51 9.33
N ALA A 109 -0.75 -1.75 9.73
CA ALA A 109 -2.07 -2.30 10.01
C ALA A 109 -2.70 -1.62 11.23
N PHE A 110 -4.05 -1.63 11.32
CA PHE A 110 -4.71 -1.08 12.49
C PHE A 110 -4.30 -1.84 13.75
N CYS A 111 -3.77 -1.12 14.74
CA CYS A 111 -3.34 -1.66 16.02
C CYS A 111 -4.35 -1.29 17.11
N GLY A 112 -5.08 -2.29 17.61
CA GLY A 112 -6.05 -2.09 18.66
C GLY A 112 -6.65 -3.41 19.11
N ALA A 113 -7.18 -3.48 20.34
CA ALA A 113 -7.77 -4.70 20.91
C ALA A 113 -8.78 -5.35 19.99
N THR A 114 -9.66 -4.56 19.40
CA THR A 114 -10.70 -5.05 18.47
C THR A 114 -10.14 -5.66 17.19
N ALA A 115 -8.96 -5.23 16.72
CA ALA A 115 -8.28 -5.85 15.58
C ALA A 115 -7.61 -7.17 15.98
N GLU A 116 -6.99 -7.21 17.16
CA GLU A 116 -6.41 -8.44 17.71
C GLU A 116 -7.48 -9.51 17.93
N GLU A 117 -8.62 -9.15 18.53
CA GLU A 117 -9.78 -10.04 18.73
C GLU A 117 -10.33 -10.61 17.42
N ARG A 118 -10.21 -9.87 16.32
CA ARG A 118 -10.65 -10.30 14.98
C ARG A 118 -9.54 -10.88 14.11
N GLY A 119 -8.35 -11.12 14.68
CA GLY A 119 -7.25 -11.85 14.06
C GLY A 119 -6.48 -11.06 13.01
N ILE A 120 -5.98 -9.84 13.35
CA ILE A 120 -5.20 -9.01 12.41
C ILE A 120 -3.93 -9.72 11.94
N GLY A 121 -3.20 -10.39 12.83
CA GLY A 121 -1.98 -11.12 12.51
C GLY A 121 -2.25 -12.28 11.54
N GLU A 122 -3.30 -13.06 11.80
CA GLU A 122 -3.74 -14.15 10.92
C GLU A 122 -4.17 -13.65 9.54
N ALA A 123 -4.95 -12.57 9.48
CA ALA A 123 -5.42 -12.00 8.22
C ALA A 123 -4.27 -11.50 7.33
N ILE A 124 -3.22 -10.89 7.94
CA ILE A 124 -2.01 -10.50 7.21
C ILE A 124 -1.23 -11.74 6.76
N ALA A 125 -1.01 -12.72 7.65
CA ALA A 125 -0.28 -13.94 7.32
C ALA A 125 -0.95 -14.72 6.18
N ASP A 126 -2.28 -14.81 6.18
CA ASP A 126 -3.05 -15.41 5.09
C ASP A 126 -2.85 -14.69 3.76
N ASN A 127 -2.82 -13.35 3.77
CA ASN A 127 -2.52 -12.59 2.55
C ASN A 127 -1.13 -12.93 2.01
N LEU A 128 -0.11 -12.96 2.86
CA LEU A 128 1.26 -13.33 2.44
C LEU A 128 1.26 -14.72 1.80
N ARG A 129 0.61 -15.68 2.44
CA ARG A 129 0.48 -17.06 1.94
C ARG A 129 -0.27 -17.11 0.60
N ILE A 130 -1.38 -16.39 0.47
CA ILE A 130 -2.17 -16.35 -0.76
C ILE A 130 -1.35 -15.72 -1.88
N MET A 131 -0.80 -14.53 -1.68
CA MET A 131 -0.02 -13.81 -2.69
C MET A 131 1.18 -14.61 -3.19
N SER A 132 1.87 -15.34 -2.29
CA SER A 132 3.01 -16.18 -2.68
C SER A 132 2.64 -17.41 -3.53
N HIS A 133 1.35 -17.79 -3.58
CA HIS A 133 0.85 -18.95 -4.33
C HIS A 133 -0.01 -18.60 -5.53
N LEU A 134 -0.41 -17.32 -5.69
CA LEU A 134 -1.24 -16.89 -6.81
C LEU A 134 -0.55 -17.20 -8.15
N LYS A 135 -1.34 -17.73 -9.08
CA LYS A 135 -0.88 -18.10 -10.44
C LYS A 135 -1.09 -16.99 -11.47
N VAL A 136 -1.67 -15.87 -11.05
CA VAL A 136 -1.82 -14.67 -11.86
C VAL A 136 -0.76 -13.65 -11.50
N PRO A 137 -0.31 -12.81 -12.44
CA PRO A 137 0.66 -11.76 -12.16
C PRO A 137 0.15 -10.77 -11.10
N ILE A 138 1.07 -10.35 -10.23
CA ILE A 138 0.82 -9.32 -9.21
C ILE A 138 1.85 -8.22 -9.38
N ILE A 139 1.38 -6.97 -9.45
CA ILE A 139 2.22 -5.77 -9.36
C ILE A 139 1.82 -5.01 -8.10
N ALA A 140 2.77 -4.76 -7.22
CA ALA A 140 2.56 -3.96 -6.02
C ALA A 140 3.19 -2.57 -6.19
N ILE A 141 2.42 -1.51 -5.92
CA ILE A 141 2.83 -0.11 -6.11
C ILE A 141 2.81 0.61 -4.77
N LEU A 142 4.00 0.96 -4.28
CA LEU A 142 4.17 1.81 -3.10
C LEU A 142 3.98 3.27 -3.52
N CYS A 143 2.86 3.88 -3.14
CA CYS A 143 2.50 5.24 -3.58
C CYS A 143 2.57 6.31 -2.47
N GLY A 144 2.93 5.91 -1.25
CA GLY A 144 3.08 6.79 -0.10
C GLY A 144 3.86 6.10 1.02
N GLU A 145 3.28 5.99 2.22
CA GLU A 145 3.89 5.21 3.28
C GLU A 145 3.70 3.71 3.04
N GLY A 146 4.76 2.93 3.16
CA GLY A 146 4.75 1.46 3.18
C GLY A 146 5.24 0.96 4.53
N GLY A 147 4.34 0.90 5.53
CA GLY A 147 4.69 0.59 6.92
C GLY A 147 4.48 -0.87 7.29
N SER A 148 5.58 -1.55 7.70
CA SER A 148 5.56 -2.82 8.44
C SER A 148 4.76 -3.94 7.74
N GLY A 149 4.26 -4.89 8.54
CA GLY A 149 3.40 -5.99 8.09
C GLY A 149 2.10 -5.53 7.43
N GLY A 150 1.62 -4.33 7.78
CA GLY A 150 0.46 -3.73 7.13
C GLY A 150 0.67 -3.54 5.63
N ALA A 151 1.78 -2.93 5.25
CA ALA A 151 2.15 -2.76 3.85
C ALA A 151 2.49 -4.11 3.19
N LEU A 152 3.25 -4.96 3.88
CA LEU A 152 3.68 -6.26 3.39
C LEU A 152 2.50 -7.16 3.02
N GLY A 153 1.37 -7.05 3.74
CA GLY A 153 0.12 -7.78 3.47
C GLY A 153 -0.48 -7.54 2.08
N LEU A 154 0.02 -6.54 1.32
CA LEU A 154 -0.32 -6.29 -0.09
C LEU A 154 0.92 -6.16 -1.00
N ALA A 155 2.14 -6.41 -0.50
CA ALA A 155 3.38 -6.15 -1.22
C ALA A 155 4.11 -7.42 -1.73
N VAL A 156 3.62 -8.61 -1.45
CA VAL A 156 4.19 -9.85 -2.02
C VAL A 156 3.74 -9.95 -3.47
N ALA A 157 4.64 -9.69 -4.41
CA ALA A 157 4.29 -9.51 -5.83
C ALA A 157 5.38 -10.06 -6.74
N ASN A 158 5.07 -10.22 -8.04
CA ASN A 158 6.05 -10.54 -9.07
C ASN A 158 6.94 -9.34 -9.35
N GLU A 159 6.38 -8.12 -9.28
CA GLU A 159 7.13 -6.87 -9.34
C GLU A 159 6.62 -5.91 -8.27
N VAL A 160 7.56 -5.26 -7.59
CA VAL A 160 7.31 -4.21 -6.62
C VAL A 160 7.78 -2.89 -7.20
N TRP A 161 6.84 -2.00 -7.49
CA TRP A 161 7.13 -0.65 -7.97
C TRP A 161 7.02 0.35 -6.83
N MET A 162 7.82 1.39 -6.87
CA MET A 162 7.82 2.40 -5.82
C MET A 162 7.89 3.81 -6.41
N MET A 163 6.99 4.68 -5.97
CA MET A 163 7.05 6.09 -6.34
C MET A 163 8.25 6.77 -5.68
N GLU A 164 8.85 7.76 -6.37
CA GLU A 164 10.09 8.45 -5.95
C GLU A 164 10.02 8.99 -4.52
N TYR A 165 8.83 9.48 -4.11
CA TYR A 165 8.61 10.08 -2.79
C TYR A 165 7.84 9.17 -1.83
N ALA A 166 7.75 7.89 -2.13
CA ALA A 166 7.25 6.89 -1.21
C ALA A 166 8.35 6.44 -0.23
N MET A 167 7.97 5.75 0.83
CA MET A 167 8.85 5.05 1.75
C MET A 167 8.37 3.62 1.98
N TYR A 168 9.30 2.68 2.18
CA TYR A 168 8.95 1.32 2.54
C TYR A 168 9.89 0.81 3.62
N SER A 169 9.36 0.56 4.80
CA SER A 169 10.18 0.16 5.96
C SER A 169 9.39 -0.61 7.00
N ILE A 170 10.11 -1.33 7.84
CA ILE A 170 9.53 -2.09 8.95
C ILE A 170 8.99 -1.20 10.08
N LEU A 171 9.55 0.00 10.24
CA LEU A 171 9.21 0.97 11.30
C LEU A 171 9.19 2.39 10.75
N SER A 172 8.51 3.30 11.43
CA SER A 172 8.74 4.73 11.22
C SER A 172 10.11 5.17 11.78
N PRO A 173 10.74 6.24 11.26
CA PRO A 173 11.98 6.76 11.85
C PRO A 173 11.84 7.13 13.31
N GLU A 174 10.69 7.64 13.73
CA GLU A 174 10.37 7.95 15.13
C GLU A 174 10.35 6.67 15.99
N GLY A 175 9.71 5.61 15.49
CA GLY A 175 9.66 4.30 16.14
C GLY A 175 11.04 3.67 16.24
N PHE A 176 11.83 3.71 15.17
CA PHE A 176 13.21 3.21 15.16
C PHE A 176 14.08 3.93 16.20
N ALA A 177 14.04 5.27 16.23
CA ALA A 177 14.78 6.07 17.18
C ALA A 177 14.37 5.79 18.63
N SER A 178 13.06 5.64 18.88
CA SER A 178 12.52 5.32 20.20
C SER A 178 12.96 3.94 20.70
N ILE A 179 12.99 2.94 19.83
CA ILE A 179 13.41 1.58 20.19
C ILE A 179 14.93 1.53 20.43
N LEU A 180 15.71 2.05 19.49
CA LEU A 180 17.16 1.89 19.50
C LEU A 180 17.84 2.83 20.50
N TRP A 181 17.39 4.09 20.59
CA TRP A 181 18.04 5.13 21.41
C TRP A 181 17.19 5.64 22.58
N LYS A 182 15.98 5.10 22.74
CA LYS A 182 14.99 5.57 23.73
C LYS A 182 14.66 7.06 23.59
N ASP A 183 14.79 7.59 22.37
CA ASP A 183 14.64 9.02 22.08
C ASP A 183 14.07 9.22 20.66
N GLY A 184 12.75 9.41 20.56
CA GLY A 184 12.05 9.65 19.29
C GLY A 184 12.43 10.96 18.59
N SER A 185 13.02 11.93 19.29
CA SER A 185 13.49 13.20 18.70
C SER A 185 14.63 13.00 17.70
N LYS A 186 15.34 11.85 17.76
CA LYS A 186 16.40 11.45 16.83
C LYS A 186 15.89 10.84 15.51
N ALA A 187 14.61 10.98 15.20
CA ALA A 187 14.01 10.45 13.97
C ALA A 187 14.76 10.81 12.68
N ALA A 188 15.30 12.03 12.58
CA ALA A 188 16.08 12.44 11.44
C ALA A 188 17.39 11.64 11.27
N GLN A 189 18.07 11.34 12.39
CA GLN A 189 19.26 10.48 12.39
C GLN A 189 18.89 9.02 12.08
N ALA A 190 17.77 8.53 12.60
CA ALA A 190 17.24 7.21 12.29
C ALA A 190 16.95 7.07 10.79
N ALA A 191 16.32 8.05 10.20
CA ALA A 191 15.99 8.04 8.76
C ALA A 191 17.22 7.88 7.86
N GLU A 192 18.36 8.47 8.22
CA GLU A 192 19.63 8.32 7.45
C GLU A 192 20.18 6.88 7.51
N LEU A 193 19.91 6.15 8.59
CA LEU A 193 20.40 4.78 8.79
C LEU A 193 19.48 3.72 8.19
N MET A 194 18.18 3.97 8.10
CA MET A 194 17.16 2.95 7.83
C MET A 194 17.11 2.45 6.39
N LYS A 195 17.67 3.21 5.43
CA LYS A 195 17.74 2.79 4.01
C LYS A 195 16.38 2.38 3.42
N PHE A 196 15.38 3.24 3.52
CA PHE A 196 13.99 2.98 3.14
C PHE A 196 13.53 3.74 1.88
N THR A 197 14.42 4.52 1.25
CA THR A 197 14.08 5.31 0.06
C THR A 197 14.03 4.44 -1.19
N CYS A 198 13.37 4.92 -2.23
CA CYS A 198 13.27 4.19 -3.49
C CYS A 198 14.63 3.81 -4.08
N HIS A 199 15.64 4.67 -3.94
CA HIS A 199 17.00 4.36 -4.41
C HIS A 199 17.67 3.29 -3.56
N ASP A 200 17.59 3.40 -2.22
CA ASP A 200 18.14 2.39 -1.32
C ASP A 200 17.55 0.99 -1.61
N LEU A 201 16.23 0.93 -1.82
CA LEU A 201 15.52 -0.34 -2.00
C LEU A 201 15.70 -0.92 -3.42
N LEU A 202 15.86 -0.07 -4.43
CA LEU A 202 16.21 -0.49 -5.77
C LEU A 202 17.63 -1.10 -5.80
N ASP A 203 18.60 -0.44 -5.15
CA ASP A 203 19.98 -0.94 -5.03
C ASP A 203 20.04 -2.28 -4.28
N GLN A 204 19.15 -2.48 -3.29
CA GLN A 204 19.03 -3.73 -2.53
C GLN A 204 18.17 -4.79 -3.25
N LYS A 205 17.60 -4.49 -4.42
CA LYS A 205 16.71 -5.37 -5.19
C LYS A 205 15.45 -5.79 -4.40
N ILE A 206 14.97 -4.93 -3.52
CA ILE A 206 13.68 -5.08 -2.81
C ILE A 206 12.56 -4.48 -3.65
N VAL A 207 12.88 -3.47 -4.46
CA VAL A 207 12.00 -2.81 -5.41
C VAL A 207 12.56 -3.03 -6.81
N ASP A 208 11.69 -3.35 -7.76
CA ASP A 208 12.07 -3.67 -9.14
C ASP A 208 12.06 -2.43 -10.04
N ARG A 209 11.18 -1.46 -9.75
CA ARG A 209 11.01 -0.24 -10.57
C ARG A 209 10.73 0.98 -9.72
N VAL A 210 11.36 2.11 -10.07
CA VAL A 210 11.06 3.43 -9.48
C VAL A 210 10.25 4.26 -10.48
N ILE A 211 9.13 4.82 -10.00
CA ILE A 211 8.30 5.78 -10.73
C ILE A 211 8.71 7.18 -10.29
N PHE A 212 9.42 7.90 -11.15
CA PHE A 212 9.90 9.24 -10.85
C PHE A 212 8.77 10.26 -10.89
N GLU A 213 8.64 11.06 -9.82
CA GLU A 213 7.59 12.05 -9.64
C GLU A 213 8.05 13.48 -9.95
N LYS A 214 9.37 13.73 -9.87
CA LYS A 214 9.94 15.07 -10.03
C LYS A 214 9.58 15.67 -11.39
N LYS A 215 8.98 16.86 -11.37
CA LYS A 215 8.53 17.62 -12.55
C LYS A 215 7.43 16.95 -13.39
N LYS A 216 6.74 15.94 -12.86
CA LYS A 216 5.61 15.29 -13.52
C LYS A 216 4.29 15.67 -12.88
N THR A 217 3.23 15.69 -13.69
CA THR A 217 1.85 15.77 -13.20
C THR A 217 1.34 14.37 -12.84
N ASN A 218 0.24 14.30 -12.09
CA ASN A 218 -0.39 13.02 -11.74
C ASN A 218 -0.84 12.25 -12.99
N GLU A 219 -1.27 12.95 -14.05
CA GLU A 219 -1.66 12.33 -15.33
C GLU A 219 -0.46 11.68 -16.04
N GLN A 220 0.71 12.33 -16.00
CA GLN A 220 1.94 11.76 -16.56
C GLN A 220 2.39 10.52 -15.77
N ILE A 221 2.29 10.57 -14.43
CA ILE A 221 2.58 9.40 -13.59
C ILE A 221 1.58 8.29 -13.85
N ALA A 222 0.28 8.59 -13.94
CA ALA A 222 -0.75 7.61 -14.26
C ALA A 222 -0.50 6.95 -15.63
N SER A 223 -0.06 7.71 -16.63
CA SER A 223 0.32 7.16 -17.94
C SER A 223 1.49 6.17 -17.84
N GLU A 224 2.46 6.40 -16.96
CA GLU A 224 3.56 5.45 -16.72
C GLU A 224 3.12 4.18 -15.97
N LEU A 225 2.05 4.26 -15.20
CA LEU A 225 1.47 3.12 -14.48
C LEU A 225 0.57 2.25 -15.39
N ARG A 226 0.18 2.76 -16.56
CA ARG A 226 -0.66 2.03 -17.56
C ARG A 226 0.14 1.09 -18.49
N VAL A 227 1.43 0.94 -18.29
CA VAL A 227 2.32 0.15 -19.18
C VAL A 227 2.32 -1.33 -18.81
#